data_920ee351bcb4c4b4e54f0a739b4fcca4
#
_entry.id   920ee351bcb4c4b4e54f0a739b4fcca4
#
_cell.length_a   1.000
_cell.length_b   1.000
_cell.length_c   1.000
_cell.angle_alpha   90.00
_cell.angle_beta   90.00
_cell.angle_gamma   90.00
#
_symmetry.space_group_name_H-M   'P 1'
#
loop_
_entity.id
_entity.type
_entity.pdbx_description
1 polymer ?
#
loop_
_entity_poly.entity_id
_entity_poly.type
_entity_poly.pdbx_seq_one_letter_code
_entity_poly.pdbx_strand_id
1 'polypeptide(L)'
;MMKKKLKKLGMNTLLGVGQGSIRGSYLVTMEWKGKKDNSKPLAFVGKGVCFDTGGISLKPAKFMEDMTYDMAGSATVVGLMKSLALRKAKVNAVGVVGLVE
;
A
#
# COMPACT_ATOMS: atom_id res chain seq x y z
N MET A 1 -9.17 3.87 2.29
CA MET A 1 -10.14 4.50 1.34
C MET A 1 -10.61 3.46 0.34
N MET A 2 -11.89 3.44 0.04
CA MET A 2 -12.53 2.47 -0.88
C MET A 2 -12.67 3.01 -2.31
N LYS A 3 -12.92 2.13 -3.27
CA LYS A 3 -13.00 2.37 -4.72
C LYS A 3 -13.73 3.67 -5.13
N LYS A 4 -14.93 3.95 -4.56
CA LYS A 4 -15.68 5.19 -4.88
C LYS A 4 -14.92 6.47 -4.52
N LYS A 5 -14.24 6.49 -3.36
CA LYS A 5 -13.45 7.65 -2.93
C LYS A 5 -12.17 7.81 -3.74
N LEU A 6 -11.53 6.69 -4.11
CA LEU A 6 -10.35 6.68 -4.98
C LEU A 6 -10.66 7.28 -6.36
N LYS A 7 -11.82 6.93 -6.94
CA LYS A 7 -12.28 7.47 -8.22
C LYS A 7 -12.49 9.00 -8.14
N LYS A 8 -13.11 9.50 -7.06
CA LYS A 8 -13.29 10.95 -6.85
C LYS A 8 -11.98 11.71 -6.73
N LEU A 9 -10.93 11.07 -6.21
CA LEU A 9 -9.59 11.64 -6.07
C LEU A 9 -8.73 11.52 -7.34
N GLY A 10 -9.25 10.93 -8.42
CA GLY A 10 -8.52 10.74 -9.67
C GLY A 10 -7.38 9.71 -9.58
N MET A 11 -7.40 8.78 -8.60
CA MET A 11 -6.38 7.75 -8.42
C MET A 11 -6.55 6.59 -9.42
N ASN A 12 -6.57 6.94 -10.70
CA ASN A 12 -6.93 6.02 -11.79
C ASN A 12 -5.89 4.91 -12.00
N THR A 13 -4.61 5.18 -11.74
CA THR A 13 -3.56 4.15 -11.84
C THR A 13 -3.76 3.01 -10.84
N LEU A 14 -4.06 3.33 -9.58
CA LEU A 14 -4.38 2.32 -8.57
C LEU A 14 -5.64 1.54 -8.93
N LEU A 15 -6.66 2.23 -9.44
CA LEU A 15 -7.92 1.60 -9.89
C LEU A 15 -7.70 0.75 -11.14
N GLY A 16 -6.81 1.16 -12.05
CA GLY A 16 -6.45 0.43 -13.25
C GLY A 16 -5.79 -0.92 -12.95
N VAL A 17 -4.92 -0.96 -11.93
CA VAL A 17 -4.27 -2.22 -11.51
C VAL A 17 -5.30 -3.25 -11.04
N GLY A 18 -6.29 -2.83 -10.23
CA GLY A 18 -7.30 -3.73 -9.68
C GLY A 18 -8.57 -3.88 -10.53
N GLN A 19 -8.60 -3.38 -11.78
CA GLN A 19 -9.86 -3.36 -12.56
C GLN A 19 -10.33 -4.75 -12.99
N GLY A 20 -9.40 -5.70 -13.18
CA GLY A 20 -9.71 -7.07 -13.59
C GLY A 20 -10.17 -7.97 -12.45
N SER A 21 -9.98 -7.56 -11.20
CA SER A 21 -10.38 -8.33 -10.02
C SER A 21 -11.80 -8.00 -9.56
N ILE A 22 -12.52 -9.00 -9.05
CA ILE A 22 -13.79 -8.81 -8.34
C ILE A 22 -13.57 -8.17 -6.94
N ARG A 23 -12.34 -8.18 -6.44
CA ARG A 23 -11.96 -7.59 -5.16
C ARG A 23 -11.91 -6.07 -5.25
N GLY A 24 -12.03 -5.43 -4.10
CA GLY A 24 -11.92 -3.97 -4.01
C GLY A 24 -10.46 -3.49 -4.05
N SER A 25 -10.25 -2.29 -4.60
CA SER A 25 -8.97 -1.58 -4.45
C SER A 25 -9.03 -0.67 -3.23
N TYR A 26 -7.99 -0.66 -2.41
CA TYR A 26 -7.95 0.10 -1.16
C TYR A 26 -6.66 0.91 -1.05
N LEU A 27 -6.77 2.11 -0.51
CA LEU A 27 -5.64 2.88 -0.02
C LEU A 27 -5.76 2.98 1.50
N VAL A 28 -4.75 2.49 2.20
CA VAL A 28 -4.66 2.57 3.65
C VAL A 28 -3.59 3.58 4.02
N THR A 29 -3.91 4.48 4.94
CA THR A 29 -2.97 5.44 5.52
C THR A 29 -2.84 5.17 7.00
N MET A 30 -1.62 5.18 7.50
CA MET A 30 -1.26 5.04 8.91
C MET A 30 -0.48 6.28 9.31
N GLU A 31 -0.84 6.91 10.42
CA GLU A 31 -0.17 8.12 10.88
C GLU A 31 0.44 7.91 12.27
N TRP A 32 1.69 8.33 12.43
CA TRP A 32 2.38 8.38 13.71
C TRP A 32 2.83 9.82 13.98
N LYS A 33 2.35 10.39 15.09
CA LYS A 33 2.69 11.74 15.57
C LYS A 33 3.60 11.63 16.79
N GLY A 34 4.87 11.39 16.56
CA GLY A 34 5.85 11.22 17.64
C GLY A 34 6.50 12.52 18.13
N LYS A 35 6.39 13.59 17.34
CA LYS A 35 6.79 14.94 17.72
C LYS A 35 5.58 15.78 18.07
N LYS A 36 5.75 16.73 18.99
CA LYS A 36 4.70 17.70 19.36
C LYS A 36 4.71 18.96 18.48
N ASP A 37 5.57 19.00 17.49
CA ASP A 37 5.67 20.10 16.54
C ASP A 37 4.85 19.81 15.26
N ASN A 38 4.63 20.83 14.44
CA ASN A 38 3.95 20.73 13.15
C ASN A 38 4.92 20.41 12.00
N SER A 39 6.05 19.77 12.29
CA SER A 39 6.99 19.36 11.25
C SER A 39 6.34 18.38 10.27
N LYS A 40 6.70 18.51 8.98
CA LYS A 40 6.20 17.62 7.93
C LYS A 40 6.58 16.18 8.26
N PRO A 41 5.64 15.24 8.11
CA PRO A 41 5.94 13.82 8.35
C PRO A 41 6.83 13.24 7.25
N LEU A 42 7.62 12.24 7.63
CA LEU A 42 8.25 11.34 6.66
C LEU A 42 7.17 10.44 6.04
N ALA A 43 7.14 10.34 4.72
CA ALA A 43 6.21 9.49 3.99
C ALA A 43 6.87 8.18 3.57
N PHE A 44 6.22 7.06 3.91
CA PHE A 44 6.61 5.72 3.50
C PHE A 44 5.50 5.11 2.65
N VAL A 45 5.82 4.72 1.42
CA VAL A 45 4.85 4.18 0.46
C VAL A 45 5.19 2.73 0.17
N GLY A 46 4.21 1.85 0.30
CA GLY A 46 4.37 0.41 0.09
C GLY A 46 3.44 -0.15 -0.98
N LYS A 47 3.98 -0.93 -1.91
CA LYS A 47 3.22 -1.72 -2.88
C LYS A 47 2.56 -2.91 -2.17
N GLY A 48 1.25 -3.07 -2.36
CA GLY A 48 0.46 -4.13 -1.77
C GLY A 48 -0.43 -4.84 -2.78
N VAL A 49 0.18 -5.41 -3.82
CA VAL A 49 -0.50 -6.29 -4.77
C VAL A 49 -0.58 -7.68 -4.16
N CYS A 50 -1.79 -8.16 -3.87
CA CYS A 50 -1.99 -9.42 -3.14
C CYS A 50 -1.66 -10.65 -3.99
N PHE A 51 -1.87 -10.54 -5.31
CA PHE A 51 -1.44 -11.54 -6.29
C PHE A 51 -1.30 -10.87 -7.66
N ASP A 52 -0.13 -11.00 -8.31
CA ASP A 52 0.15 -10.39 -9.60
C ASP A 52 0.19 -11.44 -10.72
N THR A 53 -0.85 -11.50 -11.53
CA THR A 53 -0.91 -12.38 -12.72
C THR A 53 -0.17 -11.80 -13.93
N GLY A 54 0.17 -10.52 -13.91
CA GLY A 54 0.72 -9.78 -15.05
C GLY A 54 -0.33 -9.08 -15.92
N GLY A 55 -1.61 -9.42 -15.79
CA GLY A 55 -2.70 -8.85 -16.58
C GLY A 55 -2.68 -9.32 -18.05
N ILE A 56 -2.80 -8.39 -19.01
CA ILE A 56 -2.73 -8.70 -20.46
C ILE A 56 -1.37 -9.33 -20.82
N SER A 57 -0.27 -8.86 -20.20
CA SER A 57 1.05 -9.50 -20.29
C SER A 57 1.16 -10.57 -19.21
N LEU A 58 0.42 -11.67 -19.40
CA LEU A 58 0.32 -12.77 -18.44
C LEU A 58 1.70 -13.38 -18.14
N LYS A 59 2.00 -13.54 -16.86
CA LYS A 59 3.25 -14.18 -16.41
C LYS A 59 3.24 -15.68 -16.73
N PRO A 60 4.42 -16.27 -17.05
CA PRO A 60 4.57 -17.73 -17.10
C PRO A 60 4.27 -18.36 -15.74
N ALA A 61 3.65 -19.55 -15.72
CA ALA A 61 3.27 -20.24 -14.49
C ALA A 61 4.44 -20.37 -13.47
N LYS A 62 5.63 -20.70 -13.97
CA LYS A 62 6.87 -20.85 -13.17
C LYS A 62 7.23 -19.60 -12.32
N PHE A 63 6.83 -18.41 -12.76
CA PHE A 63 7.14 -17.16 -12.03
C PHE A 63 5.89 -16.56 -11.39
N MET A 64 4.72 -16.98 -11.84
CA MET A 64 3.45 -16.48 -11.31
C MET A 64 3.17 -17.02 -9.90
N GLU A 65 3.56 -18.24 -9.59
CA GLU A 65 3.37 -18.88 -8.28
C GLU A 65 4.02 -18.10 -7.13
N ASP A 66 5.11 -17.37 -7.41
CA ASP A 66 5.81 -16.56 -6.42
C ASP A 66 5.12 -15.21 -6.16
N MET A 67 4.17 -14.79 -7.00
CA MET A 67 3.57 -13.45 -6.95
C MET A 67 2.64 -13.20 -5.75
N THR A 68 2.53 -14.13 -4.84
CA THR A 68 1.94 -13.95 -3.50
C THR A 68 2.75 -13.01 -2.61
N TYR A 69 4.06 -12.84 -2.89
CA TYR A 69 4.92 -11.90 -2.16
C TYR A 69 4.87 -10.45 -2.67
N ASP A 70 4.13 -10.16 -3.75
CA ASP A 70 4.11 -8.83 -4.38
C ASP A 70 3.45 -7.73 -3.50
N MET A 71 3.13 -8.09 -2.27
CA MET A 71 2.71 -7.23 -1.18
C MET A 71 3.82 -6.95 -0.15
N ALA A 72 5.04 -7.43 -0.34
CA ALA A 72 6.13 -7.29 0.63
C ALA A 72 6.47 -5.82 0.95
N GLY A 73 6.35 -4.91 -0.03
CA GLY A 73 6.51 -3.47 0.20
C GLY A 73 5.51 -2.92 1.21
N SER A 74 4.24 -3.31 1.12
CA SER A 74 3.21 -2.91 2.09
C SER A 74 3.45 -3.52 3.47
N ALA A 75 3.88 -4.79 3.53
CA ALA A 75 4.23 -5.45 4.78
C ALA A 75 5.39 -4.73 5.49
N THR A 76 6.41 -4.32 4.75
CA THR A 76 7.53 -3.53 5.27
C THR A 76 7.08 -2.21 5.87
N VAL A 77 6.21 -1.46 5.15
CA VAL A 77 5.68 -0.18 5.65
C VAL A 77 4.84 -0.37 6.90
N VAL A 78 3.97 -1.39 6.96
CA VAL A 78 3.17 -1.72 8.16
C VAL A 78 4.07 -2.07 9.34
N GLY A 79 5.08 -2.91 9.13
CA GLY A 79 6.06 -3.29 10.15
C GLY A 79 6.84 -2.08 10.68
N LEU A 80 7.27 -1.18 9.78
CA LEU A 80 7.94 0.05 10.14
C LEU A 80 7.04 0.96 10.99
N MET A 81 5.82 1.23 10.55
CA MET A 81 4.87 2.09 11.28
C MET A 81 4.55 1.52 12.67
N LYS A 82 4.37 0.20 12.77
CA LYS A 82 4.21 -0.49 14.06
C LYS A 82 5.44 -0.30 14.96
N SER A 83 6.64 -0.45 14.42
CA SER A 83 7.90 -0.27 15.16
C SER A 83 8.06 1.16 15.68
N LEU A 84 7.74 2.17 14.86
CA LEU A 84 7.78 3.58 15.27
C LEU A 84 6.83 3.84 16.44
N ALA A 85 5.62 3.29 16.38
CA ALA A 85 4.62 3.45 17.43
C ALA A 85 5.03 2.74 18.73
N LEU A 86 5.47 1.49 18.67
CA LEU A 86 5.89 0.71 19.85
C LEU A 86 7.10 1.34 20.56
N ARG A 87 8.05 1.85 19.77
CA ARG A 87 9.25 2.54 20.29
C ARG A 87 8.98 3.98 20.74
N LYS A 88 7.76 4.50 20.54
CA LYS A 88 7.42 5.90 20.79
C LYS A 88 8.45 6.85 20.14
N ALA A 89 8.82 6.54 18.88
CA ALA A 89 9.86 7.27 18.16
C ALA A 89 9.50 8.75 18.02
N LYS A 90 10.47 9.63 18.29
CA LYS A 90 10.31 11.09 18.22
C LYS A 90 10.37 11.59 16.77
N VAL A 91 9.46 11.12 15.93
CA VAL A 91 9.34 11.46 14.51
C VAL A 91 7.86 11.51 14.11
N ASN A 92 7.50 12.41 13.22
CA ASN A 92 6.22 12.39 12.56
C ASN A 92 6.35 11.56 11.27
N ALA A 93 5.50 10.57 11.10
CA ALA A 93 5.55 9.66 9.95
C ALA A 93 4.15 9.32 9.43
N VAL A 94 4.04 9.10 8.13
CA VAL A 94 2.85 8.58 7.48
C VAL A 94 3.22 7.39 6.61
N GLY A 95 2.57 6.26 6.84
CA GLY A 95 2.63 5.09 5.97
C GLY A 95 1.44 5.07 5.03
N VAL A 96 1.68 4.83 3.75
CA VAL A 96 0.64 4.73 2.72
C VAL A 96 0.83 3.43 1.96
N VAL A 97 -0.20 2.59 1.93
CA VAL A 97 -0.15 1.32 1.19
C VAL A 97 -1.36 1.20 0.26
N GLY A 98 -1.09 0.86 -1.00
CA GLY A 98 -2.11 0.56 -2.00
C GLY A 98 -2.32 -0.95 -2.07
N LEU A 99 -3.55 -1.40 -1.76
CA LEU A 99 -3.90 -2.82 -1.74
C LEU A 99 -4.83 -3.14 -2.92
N VAL A 100 -4.38 -4.01 -3.79
CA VAL A 100 -5.09 -4.45 -4.99
C VAL A 100 -4.77 -5.93 -5.28
N GLU A 101 -5.59 -6.54 -6.10
CA GLU A 101 -5.36 -7.87 -6.66
C GLU A 101 -5.35 -7.80 -8.18
#